data_bd97a9844b3467808ad8138118e08f6f
#
_entry.id   bd97a9844b3467808ad8138118e08f6f
#
_cell.length_a   1.000
_cell.length_b   1.000
_cell.length_c   1.000
_cell.angle_alpha   90.00
_cell.angle_beta   90.00
_cell.angle_gamma   90.00
#
_symmetry.space_group_name_H-M   'P 1'
#
loop_
_entity.id
_entity.type
_entity.pdbx_description
1 polymer ?
#
loop_
_entity_poly.entity_id
_entity_poly.type
_entity_poly.pdbx_seq_one_letter_code
_entity_poly.pdbx_strand_id
1 'polypeptide(L)'
;MAYAKTDLFDSKLKSAAVLFKALAHPARLAILKYLAETKVCITGDISDELPLSRTTVNQHLTELKNAGLIQGHVDGIKVNYCLDPVKVCELGKVFQELYDLINRSANYNCK
;
A
#
# COMPACT_ATOMS: atom_id res chain seq x y z
N MET A 1 -24.66 0.71 -15.47
CA MET A 1 -24.95 1.20 -14.14
C MET A 1 -23.85 2.12 -13.69
N ALA A 2 -24.21 3.27 -13.26
CA ALA A 2 -23.23 4.30 -13.00
C ALA A 2 -22.62 4.24 -11.62
N TYR A 3 -23.28 3.71 -10.64
CA TYR A 3 -22.77 3.69 -9.29
C TYR A 3 -22.14 2.35 -8.94
N ALA A 4 -21.16 2.38 -8.09
CA ALA A 4 -20.48 1.19 -7.63
C ALA A 4 -21.35 0.47 -6.59
N LYS A 5 -21.48 -0.84 -6.75
CA LYS A 5 -22.21 -1.66 -5.78
C LYS A 5 -21.53 -1.67 -4.41
N THR A 6 -20.30 -1.16 -4.33
CA THR A 6 -19.58 -1.04 -3.06
C THR A 6 -20.33 -0.18 -2.05
N ASP A 7 -21.23 0.69 -2.51
CA ASP A 7 -22.04 1.50 -1.59
C ASP A 7 -22.96 0.65 -0.72
N LEU A 8 -23.18 -0.60 -1.11
CA LEU A 8 -23.99 -1.55 -0.34
C LEU A 8 -23.20 -2.27 0.74
N PHE A 9 -21.89 -2.05 0.79
CA PHE A 9 -21.02 -2.74 1.74
C PHE A 9 -20.64 -1.85 2.92
N ASP A 10 -20.28 -2.50 4.02
CA ASP A 10 -19.75 -1.84 5.19
C ASP A 10 -18.54 -0.98 4.84
N SER A 11 -18.49 0.22 5.41
CA SER A 11 -17.39 1.15 5.17
C SER A 11 -16.04 0.56 5.56
N LYS A 12 -16.01 -0.31 6.57
CA LYS A 12 -14.78 -0.96 7.01
C LYS A 12 -14.26 -1.90 5.93
N LEU A 13 -15.15 -2.64 5.28
CA LEU A 13 -14.77 -3.52 4.16
C LEU A 13 -14.27 -2.71 2.97
N LYS A 14 -14.92 -1.58 2.70
CA LYS A 14 -14.50 -0.71 1.60
C LYS A 14 -13.11 -0.13 1.84
N SER A 15 -12.84 0.31 3.07
CA SER A 15 -11.52 0.84 3.44
C SER A 15 -10.44 -0.21 3.34
N ALA A 16 -10.75 -1.44 3.80
CA ALA A 16 -9.81 -2.56 3.68
C ALA A 16 -9.50 -2.85 2.22
N ALA A 17 -10.52 -2.85 1.37
CA ALA A 17 -10.34 -3.14 -0.05
C ALA A 17 -9.44 -2.10 -0.74
N VAL A 18 -9.53 -0.84 -0.34
CA VAL A 18 -8.66 0.23 -0.87
C VAL A 18 -7.20 -0.09 -0.56
N LEU A 19 -6.91 -0.49 0.68
CA LEU A 19 -5.54 -0.84 1.08
C LEU A 19 -5.03 -2.07 0.33
N PHE A 20 -5.85 -3.11 0.23
CA PHE A 20 -5.46 -4.34 -0.46
C PHE A 20 -5.24 -4.09 -1.95
N LYS A 21 -6.09 -3.27 -2.56
CA LYS A 21 -5.94 -2.92 -3.96
C LYS A 21 -4.63 -2.18 -4.21
N ALA A 22 -4.25 -1.30 -3.30
CA ALA A 22 -2.99 -0.57 -3.43
C ALA A 22 -1.78 -1.50 -3.37
N LEU A 23 -1.91 -2.64 -2.71
CA LEU A 23 -0.83 -3.63 -2.61
C LEU A 23 -0.80 -4.62 -3.79
N ALA A 24 -1.84 -4.67 -4.59
CA ALA A 24 -2.04 -5.75 -5.56
C ALA A 24 -1.27 -5.55 -6.86
N HIS A 25 0.03 -5.30 -6.75
CA HIS A 25 0.92 -5.18 -7.89
C HIS A 25 2.35 -5.42 -7.45
N PRO A 26 3.12 -6.26 -8.17
CA PRO A 26 4.50 -6.57 -7.77
C PRO A 26 5.37 -5.33 -7.60
N ALA A 27 5.22 -4.34 -8.46
CA ALA A 27 6.02 -3.11 -8.37
C ALA A 27 5.73 -2.34 -7.09
N ARG A 28 4.47 -2.31 -6.65
CA ARG A 28 4.10 -1.62 -5.42
C ARG A 28 4.66 -2.34 -4.20
N LEU A 29 4.60 -3.66 -4.20
CA LEU A 29 5.21 -4.44 -3.12
C LEU A 29 6.72 -4.23 -3.07
N ALA A 30 7.36 -4.16 -4.25
CA ALA A 30 8.79 -3.89 -4.33
C ALA A 30 9.15 -2.51 -3.78
N ILE A 31 8.34 -1.50 -4.08
CA ILE A 31 8.54 -0.15 -3.57
C ILE A 31 8.46 -0.15 -2.03
N LEU A 32 7.42 -0.76 -1.49
CA LEU A 32 7.24 -0.82 -0.04
C LEU A 32 8.38 -1.58 0.62
N LYS A 33 8.82 -2.68 0.02
CA LYS A 33 9.94 -3.46 0.51
C LYS A 33 11.21 -2.61 0.54
N TYR A 34 11.46 -1.88 -0.53
CA TYR A 34 12.64 -1.02 -0.63
C TYR A 34 12.63 0.06 0.46
N LEU A 35 11.48 0.71 0.64
CA LEU A 35 11.36 1.73 1.70
C LEU A 35 11.55 1.13 3.08
N ALA A 36 11.04 -0.06 3.31
CA ALA A 36 11.18 -0.74 4.60
C ALA A 36 12.63 -1.14 4.87
N GLU A 37 13.33 -1.61 3.84
CA GLU A 37 14.70 -2.06 3.98
C GLU A 37 15.67 -0.90 4.20
N THR A 38 15.43 0.23 3.55
CA THR A 38 16.29 1.40 3.74
C THR A 38 16.08 2.06 5.09
N LYS A 39 14.89 1.90 5.68
CA LYS A 39 14.52 2.43 7.00
C LYS A 39 14.60 3.96 7.11
N VAL A 40 14.78 4.62 6.00
CA VAL A 40 14.80 6.10 5.93
C VAL A 40 13.97 6.52 4.73
N CYS A 41 13.55 7.77 4.76
CA CYS A 41 12.88 8.34 3.61
C CYS A 41 13.87 8.44 2.47
N ILE A 42 13.41 8.05 1.27
CA ILE A 42 14.28 8.08 0.11
C ILE A 42 14.12 9.38 -0.66
N THR A 43 15.25 9.86 -1.17
CA THR A 43 15.32 11.06 -2.00
C THR A 43 15.68 10.63 -3.41
N GLY A 44 15.04 11.25 -4.39
CA GLY A 44 15.40 11.03 -5.77
C GLY A 44 14.57 9.94 -6.42
N ASP A 45 15.12 9.37 -7.46
CA ASP A 45 14.41 8.48 -8.36
C ASP A 45 14.63 7.03 -8.01
N ILE A 46 13.62 6.40 -7.45
CA ILE A 46 13.72 4.98 -7.09
C ILE A 46 13.58 4.05 -8.30
N SER A 47 13.29 4.59 -9.48
CA SER A 47 13.21 3.78 -10.69
C SER A 47 14.55 3.11 -11.01
N ASP A 48 15.66 3.65 -10.51
CA ASP A 48 16.97 3.03 -10.67
C ASP A 48 17.05 1.66 -9.98
N GLU A 49 16.20 1.42 -8.99
CA GLU A 49 16.19 0.19 -8.20
C GLU A 49 15.16 -0.81 -8.71
N LEU A 50 14.38 -0.43 -9.72
CA LEU A 50 13.28 -1.25 -10.23
C LEU A 50 13.40 -1.39 -11.75
N PRO A 51 12.98 -2.55 -12.30
CA PRO A 51 13.03 -2.75 -13.76
C PRO A 51 11.86 -2.07 -14.47
N LEU A 52 11.63 -0.80 -14.18
CA LEU A 52 10.51 -0.04 -14.70
C LEU A 52 10.94 1.37 -15.06
N SER A 53 10.20 2.01 -15.95
CA SER A 53 10.44 3.40 -16.30
C SER A 53 10.05 4.32 -15.15
N ARG A 54 10.63 5.52 -15.14
CA ARG A 54 10.30 6.54 -14.14
C ARG A 54 8.81 6.86 -14.13
N THR A 55 8.18 6.96 -15.30
CA THR A 55 6.77 7.26 -15.39
C THR A 55 5.93 6.19 -14.71
N THR A 56 6.24 4.92 -14.96
CA THR A 56 5.51 3.81 -14.35
C THR A 56 5.72 3.78 -12.85
N VAL A 57 6.95 3.98 -12.39
CA VAL A 57 7.24 4.03 -10.94
C VAL A 57 6.45 5.14 -10.29
N ASN A 58 6.41 6.32 -10.91
CA ASN A 58 5.67 7.46 -10.36
C ASN A 58 4.16 7.18 -10.27
N GLN A 59 3.61 6.43 -11.23
CA GLN A 59 2.21 6.03 -11.15
C GLN A 59 1.95 5.15 -9.94
N HIS A 60 2.85 4.20 -9.66
CA HIS A 60 2.72 3.33 -8.49
C HIS A 60 2.91 4.10 -7.19
N LEU A 61 3.84 5.04 -7.15
CA LEU A 61 4.03 5.90 -5.98
C LEU A 61 2.76 6.73 -5.70
N THR A 62 2.12 7.24 -6.74
CA THR A 62 0.88 7.99 -6.62
C THR A 62 -0.22 7.13 -6.02
N GLU A 63 -0.36 5.89 -6.49
CA GLU A 63 -1.37 4.97 -5.96
C GLU A 63 -1.14 4.64 -4.49
N LEU A 64 0.12 4.39 -4.11
CA LEU A 64 0.46 4.12 -2.71
C LEU A 64 0.22 5.34 -1.84
N LYS A 65 0.53 6.52 -2.34
CA LYS A 65 0.30 7.77 -1.63
C LYS A 65 -1.19 8.03 -1.45
N ASN A 66 -1.99 7.81 -2.49
CA ASN A 66 -3.45 8.00 -2.41
C ASN A 66 -4.09 7.04 -1.41
N ALA A 67 -3.54 5.86 -1.25
CA ALA A 67 -4.00 4.90 -0.23
C ALA A 67 -3.50 5.25 1.16
N GLY A 68 -2.57 6.20 1.28
CA GLY A 68 -2.04 6.66 2.55
C GLY A 68 -0.88 5.86 3.09
N LEU A 69 -0.40 4.86 2.35
CA LEU A 69 0.68 3.99 2.84
C LEU A 69 2.04 4.67 2.83
N ILE A 70 2.23 5.65 1.95
CA ILE A 70 3.44 6.46 1.91
C ILE A 70 3.07 7.94 1.92
N GLN A 71 4.03 8.76 2.34
CA GLN A 71 3.92 10.21 2.32
C GLN A 71 4.98 10.78 1.39
N GLY A 72 4.61 11.81 0.61
CA GLY A 72 5.56 12.53 -0.21
C GLY A 72 5.82 13.91 0.39
N HIS A 73 7.07 14.25 0.58
CA HIS A 73 7.48 15.54 1.10
C HIS A 73 8.31 16.27 0.05
N VAL A 74 7.84 17.43 -0.36
CA VAL A 74 8.55 18.23 -1.36
C VAL A 74 9.73 18.95 -0.69
N ASP A 75 10.90 18.82 -1.30
CA ASP A 75 12.13 19.46 -0.86
C ASP A 75 12.80 20.06 -2.10
N GLY A 76 12.50 21.32 -2.37
CA GLY A 76 12.93 21.96 -3.60
C GLY A 76 12.25 21.32 -4.81
N ILE A 77 13.04 20.81 -5.72
CA ILE A 77 12.54 20.13 -6.92
C ILE A 77 12.43 18.62 -6.73
N LYS A 78 12.79 18.11 -5.53
CA LYS A 78 12.77 16.69 -5.23
C LYS A 78 11.62 16.35 -4.32
N VAL A 79 11.20 15.10 -4.37
CA VAL A 79 10.17 14.56 -3.47
C VAL A 79 10.79 13.40 -2.71
N ASN A 80 10.69 13.45 -1.39
CA ASN A 80 11.12 12.38 -0.51
C ASN A 80 9.92 11.53 -0.14
N TYR A 81 10.04 10.22 -0.24
CA TYR A 81 8.96 9.29 0.06
C TYR A 81 9.29 8.50 1.32
N CYS A 82 8.34 8.46 2.23
CA CYS A 82 8.46 7.75 3.52
C CYS A 82 7.23 6.87 3.72
N LEU A 83 7.41 5.75 4.41
CA LEU A 83 6.26 4.97 4.88
C LEU A 83 5.49 5.78 5.92
N ASP A 84 4.16 5.64 5.89
CA ASP A 84 3.30 6.24 6.92
C ASP A 84 3.06 5.20 8.01
N PRO A 85 3.65 5.39 9.20
CA PRO A 85 3.56 4.36 10.24
C PRO A 85 2.14 4.14 10.76
N VAL A 86 1.31 5.18 10.76
CA VAL A 86 -0.08 5.06 11.21
C VAL A 86 -0.88 4.20 10.25
N LYS A 87 -0.76 4.48 8.96
CA LYS A 87 -1.49 3.71 7.94
C LYS A 87 -0.96 2.30 7.83
N VAL A 88 0.34 2.09 7.98
CA VAL A 88 0.93 0.74 7.99
C VAL A 88 0.39 -0.06 9.17
N CYS A 89 0.25 0.58 10.34
CA CYS A 89 -0.34 -0.07 11.51
C CYS A 89 -1.80 -0.46 11.24
N GLU A 90 -2.56 0.42 10.62
CA GLU A 90 -3.95 0.14 10.23
C GLU A 90 -4.03 -1.05 9.29
N LEU A 91 -3.15 -1.10 8.30
CA LEU A 91 -3.08 -2.22 7.37
C LEU A 91 -2.84 -3.53 8.09
N GLY A 92 -1.90 -3.52 9.05
CA GLY A 92 -1.59 -4.72 9.84
C GLY A 92 -2.80 -5.23 10.60
N LYS A 93 -3.57 -4.32 11.20
CA LYS A 93 -4.79 -4.69 11.94
C LYS A 93 -5.85 -5.27 11.01
N VAL A 94 -6.03 -4.68 9.85
CA VAL A 94 -7.00 -5.15 8.86
C VAL A 94 -6.63 -6.55 8.38
N PHE A 95 -5.35 -6.78 8.08
CA PHE A 95 -4.86 -8.10 7.69
C PHE A 95 -5.10 -9.12 8.79
N GLN A 96 -4.78 -8.76 10.03
CA GLN A 96 -4.89 -9.69 11.14
C GLN A 96 -6.35 -10.09 11.38
N GLU A 97 -7.25 -9.12 11.33
CA GLU A 97 -8.68 -9.39 11.51
C GLU A 97 -9.20 -10.34 10.42
N LEU A 98 -8.87 -10.06 9.18
CA LEU A 98 -9.30 -10.88 8.07
C LEU A 98 -8.71 -12.28 8.15
N TYR A 99 -7.41 -12.36 8.42
CA TYR A 99 -6.72 -13.63 8.56
C TYR A 99 -7.35 -14.48 9.66
N ASP A 100 -7.59 -13.89 10.82
CA ASP A 100 -8.17 -14.61 11.95
C ASP A 100 -9.56 -15.14 11.63
N LEU A 101 -10.36 -14.33 10.97
CA LEU A 101 -11.73 -14.71 10.59
C LEU A 101 -11.72 -15.87 9.61
N ILE A 102 -10.91 -15.77 8.56
CA ILE A 102 -10.83 -16.82 7.54
C ILE A 102 -10.25 -18.10 8.10
N ASN A 103 -9.22 -17.98 8.92
CA ASN A 103 -8.54 -19.14 9.50
C ASN A 103 -9.48 -19.93 10.42
N ARG A 104 -10.28 -19.24 11.23
CA ARG A 104 -11.25 -19.90 12.10
C ARG A 104 -12.33 -20.63 11.28
N SER A 105 -12.83 -19.96 10.25
CA SER A 105 -13.88 -20.53 9.40
C SER A 105 -13.39 -21.75 8.64
N ALA A 106 -12.12 -21.73 8.23
CA ALA A 106 -11.52 -22.85 7.51
C ALA A 106 -11.20 -24.03 8.42
N ASN A 107 -11.22 -23.83 9.74
CA ASN A 107 -10.85 -24.86 10.73
C ASN A 107 -9.48 -25.45 10.40
N TYR A 108 -8.50 -24.57 10.16
CA TYR A 108 -7.21 -24.96 9.62
C TYR A 108 -6.12 -24.12 10.24
N ASN A 109 -5.02 -24.77 10.62
CA ASN A 109 -3.85 -24.09 11.17
C ASN A 109 -2.78 -23.93 10.10
N CYS A 110 -2.47 -22.71 9.78
CA CYS A 110 -1.39 -22.37 8.86
C CYS A 110 -0.09 -22.30 9.64
N LYS A 111 0.90 -23.05 9.19
CA LYS A 111 2.22 -23.07 9.82
C LYS A 111 3.20 -22.17 9.11
#